data_4cc535ea4a897f7729421b3899c172c9
#
_entry.id   4cc535ea4a897f7729421b3899c172c9
#
_cell.length_a   1.000
_cell.length_b   1.000
_cell.length_c   1.000
_cell.angle_alpha   90.00
_cell.angle_beta   90.00
_cell.angle_gamma   90.00
#
_symmetry.space_group_name_H-M   'P 1'
#
loop_
_entity.id
_entity.type
_entity.pdbx_description
1 polymer ?
#
loop_
_entity_poly.entity_id
_entity_poly.type
_entity_poly.pdbx_seq_one_letter_code
_entity_poly.pdbx_strand_id
1 'polypeptide(L)'
;MHDFTGKWRIKWMSNWSQEYVDILEPGYMEFSRDTLGNFAFGAVKGQLDVRISSKEPSLEFSWRGICEGKEMSGRGKVDFLNARLGEGELFIHNSDETDFIIERLH
;
A
#
# COMPACT_ATOMS: atom_id res chain seq x y z
N MET A 1 0.21 -20.36 -7.24
CA MET A 1 -0.41 -19.05 -7.37
C MET A 1 -0.56 -18.39 -5.99
N HIS A 2 -0.24 -17.14 -5.91
CA HIS A 2 -0.32 -16.41 -4.65
C HIS A 2 -1.59 -15.57 -4.64
N ASP A 3 -2.32 -15.64 -3.53
CA ASP A 3 -3.55 -14.87 -3.36
C ASP A 3 -3.28 -13.73 -2.38
N PHE A 4 -3.18 -12.52 -2.91
CA PHE A 4 -2.91 -11.33 -2.11
C PHE A 4 -4.17 -10.54 -1.80
N THR A 5 -5.33 -11.03 -2.23
CA THR A 5 -6.58 -10.32 -1.99
C THR A 5 -6.89 -10.23 -0.50
N GLY A 6 -7.53 -9.14 -0.12
CA GLY A 6 -7.91 -8.91 1.25
C GLY A 6 -7.30 -7.63 1.80
N LYS A 7 -7.49 -7.44 3.09
CA LYS A 7 -7.07 -6.22 3.76
C LYS A 7 -5.81 -6.47 4.57
N TRP A 8 -4.85 -5.56 4.43
CA TRP A 8 -3.55 -5.62 5.07
C TRP A 8 -3.35 -4.37 5.92
N ARG A 9 -2.82 -4.56 7.12
CA ARG A 9 -2.50 -3.46 8.04
C ARG A 9 -1.12 -2.89 7.70
N ILE A 10 -1.00 -1.58 7.59
CA ILE A 10 0.31 -0.94 7.47
C ILE A 10 0.89 -0.83 8.88
N LYS A 11 1.88 -1.66 9.16
CA LYS A 11 2.49 -1.74 10.48
C LYS A 11 3.61 -0.73 10.68
N TRP A 12 4.18 -0.25 9.59
CA TRP A 12 5.35 0.61 9.65
C TRP A 12 5.59 1.28 8.31
N MET A 13 6.05 2.53 8.37
CA MET A 13 6.53 3.27 7.20
C MET A 13 7.81 3.98 7.61
N SER A 14 8.80 4.00 6.71
CA SER A 14 10.10 4.59 7.06
C SER A 14 10.08 6.11 7.19
N ASN A 15 9.20 6.78 6.45
CA ASN A 15 9.18 8.25 6.40
C ASN A 15 8.19 8.91 7.35
N TRP A 16 7.34 8.13 8.01
CA TRP A 16 6.33 8.68 8.92
C TRP A 16 6.22 7.82 10.16
N SER A 17 5.93 8.48 11.29
CA SER A 17 5.70 7.75 12.54
C SER A 17 4.41 6.95 12.44
N GLN A 18 4.33 5.87 13.21
CA GLN A 18 3.12 5.05 13.26
C GLN A 18 1.93 5.88 13.77
N GLU A 19 2.18 6.82 14.64
CA GLU A 19 1.16 7.73 15.14
C GLU A 19 0.52 8.52 13.99
N TYR A 20 1.33 9.03 13.06
CA TYR A 20 0.80 9.72 11.88
C TYR A 20 0.07 8.75 10.95
N VAL A 21 0.67 7.59 10.70
CA VAL A 21 0.08 6.59 9.79
C VAL A 21 -1.35 6.25 10.22
N ASP A 22 -1.60 6.16 11.51
CA ASP A 22 -2.88 5.75 12.07
C ASP A 22 -3.75 6.90 12.58
N ILE A 23 -3.42 8.14 12.20
CA ILE A 23 -4.05 9.30 12.84
C ILE A 23 -5.55 9.44 12.57
N LEU A 24 -6.02 9.09 11.39
CA LEU A 24 -7.44 9.16 11.04
C LEU A 24 -8.11 7.81 11.17
N GLU A 25 -7.40 6.75 10.82
CA GLU A 25 -7.85 5.37 10.93
C GLU A 25 -6.60 4.50 10.85
N PRO A 26 -6.67 3.25 11.30
CA PRO A 26 -5.51 2.36 11.16
C PRO A 26 -5.09 2.26 9.71
N GLY A 27 -3.82 2.56 9.43
CA GLY A 27 -3.28 2.52 8.08
C GLY A 27 -3.46 1.14 7.45
N TYR A 28 -3.91 1.10 6.20
CA TYR A 28 -4.18 -0.17 5.54
C TYR A 28 -3.94 -0.11 4.05
N MET A 29 -3.84 -1.30 3.46
CA MET A 29 -3.77 -1.49 2.03
C MET A 29 -4.66 -2.68 1.70
N GLU A 30 -5.56 -2.52 0.74
CA GLU A 30 -6.52 -3.56 0.39
C GLU A 30 -6.44 -3.89 -1.09
N PHE A 31 -6.40 -5.18 -1.40
CA PHE A 31 -6.31 -5.66 -2.78
C PHE A 31 -7.55 -6.46 -3.13
N SER A 32 -8.18 -6.10 -4.24
CA SER A 32 -9.37 -6.77 -4.75
C SER A 32 -8.99 -7.76 -5.85
N ARG A 33 -9.90 -8.67 -6.17
CA ARG A 33 -9.64 -9.71 -7.18
C ARG A 33 -9.51 -9.18 -8.61
N ASP A 34 -10.05 -8.00 -8.87
CA ASP A 34 -10.06 -7.39 -10.20
C ASP A 34 -8.82 -6.53 -10.47
N THR A 35 -7.74 -6.76 -9.75
CA THR A 35 -6.49 -6.00 -9.84
C THR A 35 -6.63 -4.54 -9.43
N LEU A 36 -7.68 -4.22 -8.71
CA LEU A 36 -7.87 -2.90 -8.13
C LEU A 36 -7.64 -2.98 -6.62
N GLY A 37 -7.49 -1.83 -6.00
CA GLY A 37 -7.34 -1.78 -4.57
C GLY A 37 -7.40 -0.37 -4.07
N ASN A 38 -7.15 -0.21 -2.77
CA ASN A 38 -7.11 1.09 -2.15
C ASN A 38 -6.22 1.04 -0.93
N PHE A 39 -5.83 2.21 -0.45
CA PHE A 39 -5.03 2.31 0.77
C PHE A 39 -5.33 3.63 1.47
N ALA A 40 -4.97 3.69 2.74
CA ALA A 40 -5.00 4.92 3.50
C ALA A 40 -3.91 4.90 4.55
N PHE A 41 -3.25 6.03 4.72
CA PHE A 41 -2.35 6.25 5.85
C PHE A 41 -2.28 7.76 6.09
N GLY A 42 -2.29 8.16 7.37
CA GLY A 42 -2.33 9.58 7.69
C GLY A 42 -3.54 10.24 7.03
N ALA A 43 -3.31 11.36 6.37
CA ALA A 43 -4.34 12.08 5.64
C ALA A 43 -4.44 11.65 4.16
N VAL A 44 -3.66 10.65 3.74
CA VAL A 44 -3.62 10.19 2.35
C VAL A 44 -4.59 9.06 2.14
N LYS A 45 -5.38 9.12 1.06
CA LYS A 45 -6.23 8.02 0.62
C LYS A 45 -6.02 7.84 -0.87
N GLY A 46 -5.80 6.60 -1.29
CA GLY A 46 -5.51 6.33 -2.68
C GLY A 46 -6.18 5.09 -3.22
N GLN A 47 -6.27 5.05 -4.54
CA GLN A 47 -6.77 3.90 -5.28
C GLN A 47 -5.60 3.27 -6.03
N LEU A 48 -5.60 1.95 -6.08
CA LEU A 48 -4.52 1.18 -6.67
C LEU A 48 -4.94 0.52 -7.98
N ASP A 49 -4.00 0.49 -8.92
CA ASP A 49 -4.09 -0.33 -10.14
C ASP A 49 -2.92 -1.30 -10.05
N VAL A 50 -3.21 -2.57 -9.85
CA VAL A 50 -2.24 -3.58 -9.45
C VAL A 50 -1.82 -4.47 -10.63
N ARG A 51 -0.53 -4.80 -10.65
CA ARG A 51 0.04 -5.78 -11.60
C ARG A 51 0.74 -6.85 -10.76
N ILE A 52 0.28 -8.08 -10.87
CA ILE A 52 0.82 -9.19 -10.09
C ILE A 52 1.93 -9.88 -10.90
N SER A 53 3.06 -10.12 -10.23
CA SER A 53 4.15 -10.86 -10.84
C SER A 53 3.75 -12.33 -11.00
N SER A 54 4.06 -12.92 -12.15
CA SER A 54 3.80 -14.33 -12.40
C SER A 54 4.90 -15.24 -11.85
N LYS A 55 6.05 -14.68 -11.48
CA LYS A 55 7.21 -15.48 -11.09
C LYS A 55 7.50 -15.46 -9.60
N GLU A 56 7.17 -14.38 -8.93
CA GLU A 56 7.52 -14.18 -7.54
C GLU A 56 6.30 -13.75 -6.75
N PRO A 57 6.29 -13.96 -5.43
CA PRO A 57 5.18 -13.48 -4.60
C PRO A 57 5.29 -11.96 -4.40
N SER A 58 5.08 -11.23 -5.49
CA SER A 58 5.19 -9.77 -5.48
C SER A 58 4.17 -9.15 -6.40
N LEU A 59 3.92 -7.87 -6.20
CA LEU A 59 3.08 -7.07 -7.09
C LEU A 59 3.65 -5.67 -7.22
N GLU A 60 3.27 -5.01 -8.30
CA GLU A 60 3.56 -3.60 -8.52
C GLU A 60 2.24 -2.88 -8.69
N PHE A 61 2.22 -1.59 -8.42
CA PHE A 61 1.00 -0.82 -8.59
C PHE A 61 1.32 0.62 -8.94
N SER A 62 0.37 1.25 -9.64
CA SER A 62 0.28 2.68 -9.72
C SER A 62 -0.89 3.11 -8.84
N TRP A 63 -0.89 4.35 -8.41
CA TRP A 63 -1.96 4.82 -7.55
C TRP A 63 -2.28 6.28 -7.80
N ARG A 64 -3.49 6.65 -7.41
CA ARG A 64 -3.99 8.01 -7.48
C ARG A 64 -4.81 8.25 -6.23
N GLY A 65 -4.67 9.42 -5.63
CA GLY A 65 -5.38 9.69 -4.40
C GLY A 65 -5.44 11.16 -4.03
N ILE A 66 -5.81 11.39 -2.79
CA ILE A 66 -6.01 12.74 -2.25
C ILE A 66 -5.39 12.81 -0.85
N CYS A 67 -4.75 13.93 -0.57
CA CYS A 67 -4.26 14.26 0.76
C CYS A 67 -4.70 15.67 1.08
N GLU A 68 -5.62 15.83 2.05
CA GLU A 68 -6.14 17.13 2.45
C GLU A 68 -6.65 17.97 1.28
N GLY A 69 -7.40 17.32 0.38
CA GLY A 69 -7.96 17.98 -0.79
C GLY A 69 -7.02 18.16 -1.96
N LYS A 70 -5.75 17.76 -1.81
CA LYS A 70 -4.75 17.88 -2.85
C LYS A 70 -4.57 16.56 -3.57
N GLU A 71 -4.63 16.58 -4.91
CA GLU A 71 -4.46 15.37 -5.71
C GLU A 71 -3.01 14.89 -5.66
N MET A 72 -2.85 13.58 -5.55
CA MET A 72 -1.56 12.93 -5.53
C MET A 72 -1.60 11.67 -6.39
N SER A 73 -0.43 11.23 -6.83
CA SER A 73 -0.32 9.98 -7.58
C SER A 73 1.09 9.43 -7.41
N GLY A 74 1.28 8.21 -7.86
CA GLY A 74 2.58 7.58 -7.79
C GLY A 74 2.52 6.12 -8.16
N ARG A 75 3.48 5.38 -7.63
CA ARG A 75 3.59 3.94 -7.88
C ARG A 75 4.22 3.28 -6.66
N GLY A 76 4.28 1.97 -6.68
CA GLY A 76 4.94 1.22 -5.63
C GLY A 76 5.00 -0.25 -5.94
N LYS A 77 5.50 -1.00 -4.99
CA LYS A 77 5.58 -2.45 -5.10
C LYS A 77 5.50 -3.07 -3.72
N VAL A 78 5.15 -4.35 -3.70
CA VAL A 78 5.14 -5.15 -2.48
C VAL A 78 5.76 -6.50 -2.79
N ASP A 79 6.68 -6.92 -1.94
CA ASP A 79 7.25 -8.27 -1.95
C ASP A 79 6.68 -9.01 -0.73
N PHE A 80 6.04 -10.15 -0.96
CA PHE A 80 5.42 -10.91 0.13
C PHE A 80 6.39 -11.94 0.68
N LEU A 81 6.70 -11.80 1.97
CA LEU A 81 7.63 -12.69 2.66
C LEU A 81 6.98 -14.03 2.98
N ASN A 82 5.68 -14.00 3.21
CA ASN A 82 4.86 -15.18 3.45
C ASN A 82 3.39 -14.80 3.28
N ALA A 83 2.47 -15.69 3.60
CA ALA A 83 1.02 -15.45 3.40
C ALA A 83 0.47 -14.31 4.27
N ARG A 84 1.21 -13.86 5.26
CA ARG A 84 0.72 -12.87 6.22
C ARG A 84 1.54 -11.59 6.29
N LEU A 85 2.69 -11.54 5.64
CA LEU A 85 3.61 -10.42 5.80
C LEU A 85 4.17 -9.98 4.45
N GLY A 86 4.16 -8.68 4.20
CA GLY A 86 4.75 -8.09 3.01
C GLY A 86 5.56 -6.86 3.35
N GLU A 87 6.52 -6.55 2.51
CA GLU A 87 7.28 -5.32 2.61
C GLU A 87 7.34 -4.67 1.23
N GLY A 88 7.36 -3.35 1.20
CA GLY A 88 7.32 -2.68 -0.08
C GLY A 88 7.81 -1.25 -0.03
N GLU A 89 7.63 -0.59 -1.15
CA GLU A 89 7.99 0.81 -1.34
C GLU A 89 6.82 1.54 -1.95
N LEU A 90 6.60 2.77 -1.50
CA LEU A 90 5.59 3.66 -2.05
C LEU A 90 6.29 4.91 -2.56
N PHE A 91 6.04 5.24 -3.81
CA PHE A 91 6.61 6.40 -4.47
C PHE A 91 5.52 7.43 -4.72
N ILE A 92 5.73 8.67 -4.29
CA ILE A 92 4.78 9.77 -4.50
C ILE A 92 5.35 10.70 -5.55
N HIS A 93 4.64 10.87 -6.65
CA HIS A 93 5.08 11.69 -7.78
C HIS A 93 5.39 13.12 -7.35
N ASN A 94 6.59 13.59 -7.67
CA ASN A 94 7.09 14.92 -7.32
C ASN A 94 7.17 15.17 -5.81
N SER A 95 7.29 14.12 -5.03
CA SER A 95 7.36 14.25 -3.57
C SER A 95 8.26 13.16 -2.99
N ASP A 96 7.88 12.61 -1.85
CA ASP A 96 8.69 11.65 -1.11
C ASP A 96 8.45 10.21 -1.54
N GLU A 97 9.30 9.32 -1.05
CA GLU A 97 9.09 7.89 -1.14
C GLU A 97 9.29 7.31 0.27
N THR A 98 8.71 6.15 0.50
CA THR A 98 8.80 5.50 1.81
C THR A 98 8.80 3.99 1.63
N ASP A 99 9.52 3.31 2.54
CA ASP A 99 9.37 1.86 2.68
C ASP A 99 8.20 1.60 3.62
N PHE A 100 7.59 0.42 3.51
CA PHE A 100 6.50 0.05 4.42
C PHE A 100 6.47 -1.45 4.65
N ILE A 101 5.80 -1.83 5.74
CA ILE A 101 5.57 -3.23 6.08
C ILE A 101 4.06 -3.38 6.30
N ILE A 102 3.49 -4.42 5.69
CA ILE A 102 2.08 -4.72 5.83
C ILE A 102 1.88 -6.13 6.36
N GLU A 103 0.83 -6.31 7.14
CA GLU A 103 0.46 -7.60 7.71
C GLU A 103 -1.01 -7.88 7.40
N ARG A 104 -1.29 -9.10 6.96
CA ARG A 104 -2.64 -9.49 6.57
C ARG A 104 -3.60 -9.46 7.76
N LEU A 105 -4.73 -8.80 7.57
CA LEU A 105 -5.80 -8.79 8.56
C LEU A 105 -6.81 -9.89 8.28
N HIS A 106 -7.17 -10.07 7.01
CA HIS A 106 -8.08 -11.14 6.63
C HIS A 106 -8.17 -11.28 5.11
#